data_bb391c54e1aa49deb445497c9276be43
#
_entry.id   bb391c54e1aa49deb445497c9276be43
#
_cell.length_a   1.000
_cell.length_b   1.000
_cell.length_c   1.000
_cell.angle_alpha   90.00
_cell.angle_beta   90.00
_cell.angle_gamma   90.00
#
_symmetry.space_group_name_H-M   'P 1'
#
loop_
_entity.id
_entity.type
_entity.pdbx_description
1 polymer ?
#
loop_
_entity_poly.entity_id
_entity_poly.type
_entity_poly.pdbx_seq_one_letter_code
_entity_poly.pdbx_strand_id
1 'polypeptide(L)'
;MTPPAPVKAVDLALATIAQYDRSDLVDRLRQTRARLVDEQVRVLVVGEFKQGKSLLVNGLVKAPVCPVDDDLATSVPTVVRHADTPVAALVRLLAAEGDDLGGRQTERIEVAVDKLAEHVSESRNPANRERWSYAEVGLPCGVLTGGLELVDTPGVGGLNSVHGAATMAMLPSADAVLLVSDASQEYTRPELEFLRQATKVCPNVACVLTKTDLYPEWRRIAELDRAHLAAENIDAELLSVSSALRVQSIRTPDADLDAESGFPALISYLREHVVGQADLLARRSTVHDVLVVTDQLAAGLRAEQAAQQDPATAQGVIKQLTEAQQRSAALKERSARWQHTLSDGIADLTADIDYDLNDRLREIIRQAEEEVDRGGDPTKIWGQLSTWVEQEVASAVSANLVWATQRARWLATRVADHFSEEENRLLPKLRTDVADALGSVRAMQLRQGESFGIGQKALSGLRGGYVGVLMFGMLGTLVGMTLINPFSVGAGLLLGGKTITDERRRVVSRRQQEAKAAVRRYLDDVKFQASKESRDMLRRVQRDLRDHFTTQAEEMSRSLSDSLRAAERSVKTSTGDRERRLAEIKTELERLETLQRKVRTLLPRENPAQESSTQDR
;
A
#
# COMPACT_ATOMS: atom_id res chain seq x y z
N MET A 1 -11.02 5.34 25.98
CA MET A 1 -9.82 6.09 25.50
C MET A 1 -10.19 7.52 25.12
N THR A 2 -9.32 8.49 25.41
CA THR A 2 -9.53 9.89 24.96
C THR A 2 -9.20 9.97 23.46
N PRO A 3 -10.11 10.48 22.60
CA PRO A 3 -9.84 10.53 21.17
C PRO A 3 -8.57 11.36 20.85
N PRO A 4 -7.81 11.01 19.79
CA PRO A 4 -6.62 11.72 19.36
C PRO A 4 -6.87 13.22 19.13
N ALA A 5 -5.83 14.04 19.26
CA ALA A 5 -5.94 15.48 19.11
C ALA A 5 -6.52 15.93 17.75
N PRO A 6 -6.15 15.31 16.60
CA PRO A 6 -6.78 15.61 15.31
C PRO A 6 -8.29 15.33 15.29
N VAL A 7 -8.73 14.19 15.83
CA VAL A 7 -10.18 13.83 15.91
C VAL A 7 -10.95 14.85 16.72
N LYS A 8 -10.43 15.27 17.89
CA LYS A 8 -11.06 16.33 18.71
C LYS A 8 -11.19 17.65 17.95
N ALA A 9 -10.18 18.00 17.14
CA ALA A 9 -10.21 19.21 16.34
C ALA A 9 -11.29 19.15 15.25
N VAL A 10 -11.45 18.01 14.60
CA VAL A 10 -12.52 17.81 13.62
C VAL A 10 -13.90 17.80 14.28
N ASP A 11 -14.05 17.16 15.45
CA ASP A 11 -15.30 17.18 16.22
C ASP A 11 -15.70 18.61 16.63
N LEU A 12 -14.72 19.43 17.06
CA LEU A 12 -14.94 20.83 17.36
C LEU A 12 -15.35 21.63 16.11
N ALA A 13 -14.70 21.35 14.98
CA ALA A 13 -15.04 21.98 13.70
C ALA A 13 -16.47 21.59 13.27
N LEU A 14 -16.83 20.31 13.31
CA LEU A 14 -18.19 19.83 13.03
C LEU A 14 -19.24 20.51 13.88
N ALA A 15 -19.01 20.62 15.20
CA ALA A 15 -19.92 21.32 16.11
C ALA A 15 -20.05 22.82 15.77
N THR A 16 -18.97 23.46 15.35
CA THR A 16 -18.95 24.87 14.99
C THR A 16 -19.70 25.14 13.69
N ILE A 17 -19.56 24.25 12.68
CA ILE A 17 -20.17 24.47 11.37
C ILE A 17 -21.59 23.92 11.23
N ALA A 18 -22.07 23.14 12.19
CA ALA A 18 -23.42 22.53 12.16
C ALA A 18 -24.58 23.53 12.03
N GLN A 19 -24.35 24.81 12.41
CA GLN A 19 -25.34 25.86 12.32
C GLN A 19 -25.47 26.49 10.91
N TYR A 20 -24.52 26.19 10.01
CA TYR A 20 -24.52 26.68 8.63
C TYR A 20 -25.19 25.66 7.71
N ASP A 21 -25.98 26.14 6.75
CA ASP A 21 -26.66 25.30 5.76
C ASP A 21 -25.69 24.86 4.64
N ARG A 22 -24.61 24.14 5.04
CA ARG A 22 -23.54 23.67 4.16
C ARG A 22 -23.25 22.20 4.44
N SER A 23 -24.18 21.33 4.02
CA SER A 23 -24.06 19.88 4.19
C SER A 23 -22.81 19.32 3.53
N ASP A 24 -22.38 19.89 2.40
CA ASP A 24 -21.14 19.53 1.69
C ASP A 24 -19.89 19.67 2.58
N LEU A 25 -19.77 20.78 3.31
CA LEU A 25 -18.63 21.01 4.21
C LEU A 25 -18.68 20.11 5.45
N VAL A 26 -19.90 19.85 5.96
CA VAL A 26 -20.10 18.87 7.04
C VAL A 26 -19.68 17.48 6.61
N ASP A 27 -20.07 17.04 5.41
CA ASP A 27 -19.75 15.72 4.89
C ASP A 27 -18.24 15.57 4.63
N ARG A 28 -17.56 16.63 4.16
CA ARG A 28 -16.10 16.67 4.06
C ARG A 28 -15.44 16.43 5.41
N LEU A 29 -15.83 17.15 6.45
CA LEU A 29 -15.26 16.93 7.80
C LEU A 29 -15.62 15.58 8.39
N ARG A 30 -16.79 15.02 8.08
CA ARG A 30 -17.13 13.63 8.47
C ARG A 30 -16.22 12.62 7.78
N GLN A 31 -15.91 12.81 6.52
CA GLN A 31 -14.93 11.95 5.81
C GLN A 31 -13.53 12.07 6.41
N THR A 32 -13.09 13.29 6.73
CA THR A 32 -11.81 13.51 7.42
C THR A 32 -11.79 12.80 8.77
N ARG A 33 -12.89 12.91 9.55
CA ARG A 33 -13.03 12.19 10.83
C ARG A 33 -12.95 10.67 10.66
N ALA A 34 -13.65 10.13 9.68
CA ALA A 34 -13.65 8.69 9.41
C ALA A 34 -12.22 8.20 9.06
N ARG A 35 -11.50 8.96 8.23
CA ARG A 35 -10.09 8.65 7.90
C ARG A 35 -9.22 8.59 9.16
N LEU A 36 -9.34 9.58 10.04
CA LEU A 36 -8.53 9.67 11.29
C LEU A 36 -8.86 8.57 12.31
N VAL A 37 -10.08 8.05 12.30
CA VAL A 37 -10.48 6.94 13.21
C VAL A 37 -9.98 5.59 12.68
N ASP A 38 -9.95 5.43 11.36
CA ASP A 38 -9.51 4.21 10.68
C ASP A 38 -8.02 4.25 10.28
N GLU A 39 -7.27 5.28 10.70
CA GLU A 39 -5.87 5.44 10.33
C GLU A 39 -5.03 4.34 10.99
N GLN A 40 -4.55 3.44 10.16
CA GLN A 40 -3.63 2.37 10.54
C GLN A 40 -2.28 2.63 9.89
N VAL A 41 -1.23 2.49 10.70
CA VAL A 41 0.16 2.62 10.28
C VAL A 41 0.73 1.23 10.08
N ARG A 42 0.82 0.80 8.85
CA ARG A 42 1.19 -0.57 8.50
C ARG A 42 2.69 -0.74 8.32
N VAL A 43 3.29 -1.61 9.13
CA VAL A 43 4.70 -1.99 9.08
C VAL A 43 4.82 -3.42 8.59
N LEU A 44 5.43 -3.62 7.43
CA LEU A 44 5.74 -4.95 6.91
C LEU A 44 7.07 -5.44 7.48
N VAL A 45 7.06 -6.62 8.09
CA VAL A 45 8.26 -7.31 8.55
C VAL A 45 8.63 -8.35 7.49
N VAL A 46 9.71 -8.10 6.75
CA VAL A 46 10.12 -8.88 5.58
C VAL A 46 11.53 -9.41 5.75
N GLY A 47 11.89 -10.46 5.02
CA GLY A 47 13.23 -11.06 5.06
C GLY A 47 13.18 -12.53 4.68
N GLU A 48 14.33 -13.15 4.49
CA GLU A 48 14.42 -14.56 4.10
C GLU A 48 13.94 -15.53 5.18
N PHE A 49 13.83 -16.80 4.81
CA PHE A 49 13.44 -17.86 5.74
C PHE A 49 14.45 -17.99 6.87
N LYS A 50 13.98 -18.23 8.10
CA LYS A 50 14.80 -18.36 9.33
C LYS A 50 15.60 -17.13 9.78
N GLN A 51 15.33 -15.96 9.22
CA GLN A 51 15.99 -14.70 9.62
C GLN A 51 15.45 -14.09 10.93
N GLY A 52 14.44 -14.69 11.57
CA GLY A 52 13.93 -14.25 12.88
C GLY A 52 12.75 -13.27 12.84
N LYS A 53 12.03 -13.10 11.72
CA LYS A 53 10.88 -12.20 11.58
C LYS A 53 9.80 -12.41 12.64
N SER A 54 9.27 -13.62 12.74
CA SER A 54 8.20 -13.97 13.69
C SER A 54 8.65 -13.79 15.16
N LEU A 55 9.91 -14.10 15.46
CA LEU A 55 10.51 -13.81 16.77
C LEU A 55 10.62 -12.31 17.05
N LEU A 56 10.96 -11.52 16.03
CA LEU A 56 11.01 -10.06 16.12
C LEU A 56 9.62 -9.49 16.45
N VAL A 57 8.58 -9.92 15.73
CA VAL A 57 7.20 -9.49 16.00
C VAL A 57 6.78 -9.90 17.41
N ASN A 58 7.00 -11.16 17.81
CA ASN A 58 6.70 -11.64 19.15
C ASN A 58 7.44 -10.82 20.24
N GLY A 59 8.71 -10.47 20.01
CA GLY A 59 9.50 -9.62 20.92
C GLY A 59 8.98 -8.19 21.02
N LEU A 60 8.50 -7.61 19.94
CA LEU A 60 7.88 -6.28 19.92
C LEU A 60 6.57 -6.26 20.71
N VAL A 61 5.69 -7.25 20.50
CA VAL A 61 4.38 -7.30 21.16
C VAL A 61 4.40 -7.99 22.52
N LYS A 62 5.53 -8.56 22.93
CA LYS A 62 5.73 -9.31 24.20
C LYS A 62 4.80 -10.50 24.35
N ALA A 63 4.38 -11.12 23.25
CA ALA A 63 3.46 -12.25 23.24
C ALA A 63 3.79 -13.22 22.08
N PRO A 64 3.65 -14.55 22.26
CA PRO A 64 3.93 -15.53 21.21
C PRO A 64 2.72 -15.67 20.26
N VAL A 65 2.55 -14.70 19.36
CA VAL A 65 1.42 -14.64 18.42
C VAL A 65 1.75 -15.16 17.03
N CYS A 66 3.02 -15.04 16.62
CA CYS A 66 3.50 -15.62 15.39
C CYS A 66 4.17 -16.96 15.69
N PRO A 67 3.90 -18.03 14.89
CA PRO A 67 4.53 -19.32 15.12
C PRO A 67 6.04 -19.24 14.98
N VAL A 68 6.73 -19.85 15.94
CA VAL A 68 8.19 -19.91 15.98
C VAL A 68 8.58 -21.34 16.28
N ASP A 69 9.06 -22.05 15.28
CA ASP A 69 9.65 -23.37 15.45
C ASP A 69 10.70 -23.60 14.36
N ASP A 70 11.69 -24.45 14.63
CA ASP A 70 12.81 -24.69 13.72
C ASP A 70 12.38 -25.25 12.34
N ASP A 71 11.19 -25.87 12.28
CA ASP A 71 10.60 -26.45 11.07
C ASP A 71 9.32 -25.74 10.58
N LEU A 72 8.91 -24.62 11.24
CA LEU A 72 7.65 -23.95 10.96
C LEU A 72 7.88 -22.62 10.22
N ALA A 73 7.73 -22.63 8.89
CA ALA A 73 7.57 -21.40 8.12
C ALA A 73 6.15 -20.84 8.30
N THR A 74 6.01 -19.52 8.26
CA THR A 74 4.70 -18.86 8.15
C THR A 74 4.20 -19.03 6.72
N SER A 75 3.01 -19.62 6.53
CA SER A 75 2.39 -19.81 5.21
C SER A 75 1.35 -18.73 4.88
N VAL A 76 0.84 -18.04 5.91
CA VAL A 76 -0.20 -17.01 5.83
C VAL A 76 0.28 -15.75 6.53
N PRO A 77 0.21 -14.55 5.92
CA PRO A 77 0.56 -13.30 6.59
C PRO A 77 -0.24 -13.11 7.87
N THR A 78 0.42 -12.66 8.94
CA THR A 78 -0.23 -12.39 10.23
C THR A 78 -0.17 -10.90 10.54
N VAL A 79 -1.34 -10.27 10.69
CA VAL A 79 -1.51 -8.86 11.04
C VAL A 79 -1.72 -8.74 12.54
N VAL A 80 -0.83 -8.04 13.22
CA VAL A 80 -0.90 -7.82 14.65
C VAL A 80 -1.22 -6.36 14.94
N ARG A 81 -2.34 -6.10 15.63
CA ARG A 81 -2.84 -4.75 15.92
C ARG A 81 -3.26 -4.58 17.38
N HIS A 82 -3.54 -3.36 17.79
CA HIS A 82 -4.06 -3.09 19.13
C HIS A 82 -5.52 -3.56 19.27
N ALA A 83 -5.83 -4.22 20.39
CA ALA A 83 -7.19 -4.48 20.84
C ALA A 83 -7.23 -4.45 22.39
N ASP A 84 -8.36 -4.09 22.98
CA ASP A 84 -8.50 -4.02 24.44
C ASP A 84 -8.45 -5.43 25.08
N THR A 85 -8.82 -6.46 24.31
CA THR A 85 -8.76 -7.87 24.72
C THR A 85 -8.07 -8.70 23.64
N PRO A 86 -7.33 -9.77 24.00
CA PRO A 86 -6.74 -10.66 23.01
C PRO A 86 -7.81 -11.33 22.15
N VAL A 87 -7.71 -11.15 20.84
CA VAL A 87 -8.61 -11.74 19.83
C VAL A 87 -7.79 -12.22 18.65
N ALA A 88 -8.23 -13.28 17.99
CA ALA A 88 -7.66 -13.70 16.72
C ALA A 88 -8.75 -14.11 15.73
N ALA A 89 -8.51 -13.89 14.46
CA ALA A 89 -9.40 -14.29 13.39
C ALA A 89 -8.62 -14.67 12.13
N LEU A 90 -9.18 -15.57 11.35
CA LEU A 90 -8.72 -15.91 10.00
C LEU A 90 -9.62 -15.24 8.98
N VAL A 91 -9.03 -14.63 7.98
CA VAL A 91 -9.75 -13.88 6.95
C VAL A 91 -9.51 -14.49 5.57
N ARG A 92 -10.61 -14.75 4.87
CA ARG A 92 -10.61 -15.25 3.49
C ARG A 92 -11.41 -14.30 2.62
N LEU A 93 -10.85 -13.97 1.46
CA LEU A 93 -11.55 -13.19 0.44
C LEU A 93 -12.30 -14.15 -0.48
N LEU A 94 -13.62 -14.07 -0.50
CA LEU A 94 -14.45 -14.86 -1.39
C LEU A 94 -14.45 -14.26 -2.80
N ALA A 95 -14.43 -15.11 -3.83
CA ALA A 95 -14.60 -14.66 -5.20
C ALA A 95 -16.04 -14.14 -5.36
N ALA A 96 -16.23 -12.95 -5.92
CA ALA A 96 -17.55 -12.47 -6.29
C ALA A 96 -18.09 -13.35 -7.43
N GLU A 97 -19.19 -14.05 -7.20
CA GLU A 97 -19.99 -14.67 -8.26
C GLU A 97 -20.91 -13.60 -8.84
N GLY A 98 -20.63 -13.15 -10.06
CA GLY A 98 -21.46 -12.20 -10.79
C GLY A 98 -20.86 -10.81 -10.95
N ASP A 99 -21.41 -10.09 -11.92
CA ASP A 99 -21.00 -8.77 -12.43
C ASP A 99 -21.32 -7.60 -11.46
N ASP A 100 -21.48 -7.90 -10.16
CA ASP A 100 -21.84 -6.91 -9.15
C ASP A 100 -20.58 -6.18 -8.67
N LEU A 101 -20.42 -4.95 -9.17
CA LEU A 101 -19.28 -4.03 -8.95
C LEU A 101 -19.15 -3.52 -7.49
N GLY A 102 -19.93 -4.07 -6.54
CA GLY A 102 -20.18 -3.42 -5.25
C GLY A 102 -19.66 -4.08 -3.99
N GLY A 103 -19.19 -5.31 -3.96
CA GLY A 103 -18.80 -5.88 -2.67
C GLY A 103 -18.18 -7.26 -2.74
N ARG A 104 -16.87 -7.35 -2.59
CA ARG A 104 -16.23 -8.63 -2.27
C ARG A 104 -16.65 -9.05 -0.87
N GLN A 105 -17.24 -10.21 -0.73
CA GLN A 105 -17.54 -10.78 0.57
C GLN A 105 -16.25 -11.30 1.20
N THR A 106 -15.98 -10.90 2.43
CA THR A 106 -14.91 -11.44 3.26
C THR A 106 -15.51 -12.42 4.26
N GLU A 107 -14.99 -13.63 4.28
CA GLU A 107 -15.27 -14.57 5.35
C GLU A 107 -14.27 -14.34 6.48
N ARG A 108 -14.76 -14.09 7.69
CA ARG A 108 -13.97 -13.88 8.90
C ARG A 108 -14.36 -14.90 9.95
N ILE A 109 -13.41 -15.75 10.36
CA ILE A 109 -13.64 -16.80 11.36
C ILE A 109 -12.79 -16.49 12.57
N GLU A 110 -13.44 -16.33 13.72
CA GLU A 110 -12.75 -16.14 14.98
C GLU A 110 -12.15 -17.47 15.48
N VAL A 111 -10.91 -17.39 15.94
CA VAL A 111 -10.16 -18.52 16.47
C VAL A 111 -9.49 -18.12 17.79
N ALA A 112 -9.20 -19.09 18.64
CA ALA A 112 -8.41 -18.82 19.84
C ALA A 112 -6.96 -18.47 19.46
N VAL A 113 -6.37 -17.49 20.14
CA VAL A 113 -5.01 -16.99 19.82
C VAL A 113 -3.96 -18.11 19.87
N ASP A 114 -4.09 -19.04 20.81
CA ASP A 114 -3.23 -20.21 20.98
C ASP A 114 -3.35 -21.25 19.86
N LYS A 115 -4.47 -21.27 19.14
CA LYS A 115 -4.72 -22.17 17.99
C LYS A 115 -4.35 -21.56 16.65
N LEU A 116 -4.05 -20.27 16.61
CA LEU A 116 -3.75 -19.58 15.36
C LEU A 116 -2.61 -20.25 14.59
N ALA A 117 -1.56 -20.71 15.29
CA ALA A 117 -0.42 -21.40 14.69
C ALA A 117 -0.79 -22.65 13.87
N GLU A 118 -1.94 -23.28 14.16
CA GLU A 118 -2.42 -24.45 13.42
C GLU A 118 -2.85 -24.10 12.00
N HIS A 119 -3.24 -22.85 11.74
CA HIS A 119 -3.75 -22.39 10.45
C HIS A 119 -2.74 -21.56 9.65
N VAL A 120 -1.77 -20.92 10.33
CA VAL A 120 -0.83 -20.00 9.66
C VAL A 120 0.56 -20.59 9.44
N SER A 121 0.88 -21.75 10.03
CA SER A 121 2.18 -22.40 9.86
C SER A 121 2.21 -23.36 8.66
N GLU A 122 3.35 -23.43 7.98
CA GLU A 122 3.53 -24.31 6.81
C GLU A 122 3.38 -25.79 7.17
N SER A 123 3.77 -26.22 8.37
CA SER A 123 3.66 -27.63 8.80
C SER A 123 2.22 -28.08 9.02
N ARG A 124 1.33 -27.18 9.47
CA ARG A 124 -0.08 -27.49 9.75
C ARG A 124 -1.00 -27.16 8.60
N ASN A 125 -0.70 -26.08 7.85
CA ASN A 125 -1.42 -25.63 6.69
C ASN A 125 -0.47 -25.52 5.47
N PRO A 126 0.05 -26.65 4.95
CA PRO A 126 1.05 -26.67 3.88
C PRO A 126 0.55 -25.95 2.63
N ALA A 127 1.37 -25.04 2.10
CA ALA A 127 1.08 -24.21 0.94
C ALA A 127 -0.27 -23.46 1.06
N ASN A 128 -0.69 -23.13 2.28
CA ASN A 128 -1.96 -22.49 2.57
C ASN A 128 -3.17 -23.20 1.93
N ARG A 129 -3.31 -24.51 2.13
CA ARG A 129 -4.41 -25.32 1.58
C ARG A 129 -5.79 -24.81 1.95
N GLU A 130 -5.90 -24.22 3.14
CA GLU A 130 -7.14 -23.62 3.65
C GLU A 130 -7.48 -22.30 2.96
N ARG A 131 -6.59 -21.75 2.14
CA ARG A 131 -6.77 -20.53 1.33
C ARG A 131 -7.10 -19.29 2.16
N TRP A 132 -6.50 -19.15 3.34
CA TRP A 132 -6.60 -17.92 4.12
C TRP A 132 -5.84 -16.79 3.44
N SER A 133 -6.43 -15.63 3.40
CA SER A 133 -5.78 -14.44 2.85
C SER A 133 -4.78 -13.86 3.83
N TYR A 134 -5.17 -13.79 5.09
CA TYR A 134 -4.33 -13.36 6.21
C TYR A 134 -4.97 -13.77 7.54
N ALA A 135 -4.18 -13.73 8.61
CA ALA A 135 -4.65 -13.85 9.98
C ALA A 135 -4.59 -12.49 10.68
N GLU A 136 -5.54 -12.21 11.55
CA GLU A 136 -5.56 -11.01 12.41
C GLU A 136 -5.35 -11.41 13.86
N VAL A 137 -4.53 -10.65 14.59
CA VAL A 137 -4.35 -10.79 16.02
C VAL A 137 -4.47 -9.42 16.67
N GLY A 138 -5.41 -9.28 17.59
CA GLY A 138 -5.56 -8.09 18.43
C GLY A 138 -5.00 -8.33 19.81
N LEU A 139 -4.16 -7.41 20.33
CA LEU A 139 -3.54 -7.51 21.65
C LEU A 139 -3.57 -6.17 22.39
N PRO A 140 -3.70 -6.17 23.74
CA PRO A 140 -3.55 -4.96 24.54
C PRO A 140 -2.07 -4.61 24.75
N CYS A 141 -1.38 -4.22 23.69
CA CYS A 141 0.05 -3.93 23.68
C CYS A 141 0.33 -2.45 23.42
N GLY A 142 1.17 -1.83 24.27
CA GLY A 142 1.48 -0.40 24.20
C GLY A 142 2.30 0.01 22.97
N VAL A 143 3.02 -0.92 22.31
CA VAL A 143 3.74 -0.64 21.05
C VAL A 143 2.75 -0.45 19.89
N LEU A 144 1.61 -1.14 19.94
CA LEU A 144 0.57 -1.11 18.90
C LEU A 144 -0.42 0.06 19.08
N THR A 145 -0.31 0.80 20.17
CA THR A 145 -1.16 2.00 20.36
C THR A 145 -0.79 3.08 19.35
N GLY A 146 -1.78 3.86 18.90
CA GLY A 146 -1.56 4.87 17.84
C GLY A 146 -1.77 4.32 16.42
N GLY A 147 -2.44 3.15 16.31
CA GLY A 147 -2.79 2.59 15.01
C GLY A 147 -1.70 1.73 14.34
N LEU A 148 -0.61 1.42 15.07
CA LEU A 148 0.46 0.59 14.51
C LEU A 148 -0.04 -0.83 14.24
N GLU A 149 0.10 -1.28 12.99
CA GLU A 149 -0.08 -2.67 12.55
C GLU A 149 1.26 -3.28 12.17
N LEU A 150 1.61 -4.40 12.78
CA LEU A 150 2.75 -5.21 12.39
C LEU A 150 2.27 -6.36 11.52
N VAL A 151 2.87 -6.53 10.35
CA VAL A 151 2.53 -7.62 9.43
C VAL A 151 3.73 -8.56 9.34
N ASP A 152 3.62 -9.73 9.98
CA ASP A 152 4.57 -10.82 9.78
C ASP A 152 4.30 -11.48 8.44
N THR A 153 5.25 -11.38 7.52
CA THR A 153 5.11 -11.96 6.19
C THR A 153 5.67 -13.37 6.14
N PRO A 154 5.11 -14.27 5.30
CA PRO A 154 5.71 -15.56 5.06
C PRO A 154 7.19 -15.43 4.72
N GLY A 155 8.03 -16.27 5.35
CA GLY A 155 9.46 -16.32 5.07
C GLY A 155 9.67 -16.68 3.60
N VAL A 156 10.28 -15.77 2.88
CA VAL A 156 10.60 -16.00 1.47
C VAL A 156 11.73 -17.00 1.40
N GLY A 157 11.52 -18.11 0.74
CA GLY A 157 12.62 -19.02 0.38
C GLY A 157 13.46 -18.41 -0.76
N GLY A 158 14.10 -17.25 -0.44
CA GLY A 158 14.68 -16.31 -1.38
C GLY A 158 13.69 -15.20 -1.81
N LEU A 159 14.15 -13.94 -1.82
CA LEU A 159 13.35 -12.78 -2.24
C LEU A 159 12.84 -12.89 -3.70
N ASN A 160 13.44 -13.75 -4.49
CA ASN A 160 13.01 -14.13 -5.84
C ASN A 160 11.98 -15.29 -5.84
N SER A 161 11.45 -15.71 -4.69
CA SER A 161 10.43 -16.75 -4.61
C SER A 161 9.02 -16.19 -4.84
N VAL A 162 8.03 -17.08 -5.01
CA VAL A 162 6.60 -16.72 -5.09
C VAL A 162 6.14 -15.94 -3.84
N HIS A 163 6.68 -16.26 -2.66
CA HIS A 163 6.42 -15.53 -1.43
C HIS A 163 7.07 -14.15 -1.41
N GLY A 164 8.28 -14.01 -1.98
CA GLY A 164 8.93 -12.71 -2.17
C GLY A 164 8.12 -11.79 -3.05
N ALA A 165 7.53 -12.31 -4.12
CA ALA A 165 6.66 -11.56 -4.99
C ALA A 165 5.36 -11.11 -4.29
N ALA A 166 4.76 -11.96 -3.46
CA ALA A 166 3.60 -11.55 -2.65
C ALA A 166 3.95 -10.41 -1.68
N THR A 167 5.13 -10.49 -1.06
CA THR A 167 5.65 -9.43 -0.18
C THR A 167 5.91 -8.13 -0.96
N MET A 168 6.51 -8.20 -2.15
CA MET A 168 6.73 -7.05 -3.02
C MET A 168 5.39 -6.38 -3.43
N ALA A 169 4.35 -7.16 -3.70
CA ALA A 169 3.02 -6.65 -4.02
C ALA A 169 2.35 -5.91 -2.84
N MET A 170 2.79 -6.16 -1.61
CA MET A 170 2.30 -5.48 -0.42
C MET A 170 3.02 -4.14 -0.15
N LEU A 171 4.23 -3.92 -0.70
CA LEU A 171 5.02 -2.71 -0.46
C LEU A 171 4.26 -1.39 -0.70
N PRO A 172 3.45 -1.25 -1.78
CA PRO A 172 2.72 0.00 -2.00
C PRO A 172 1.71 0.35 -0.90
N SER A 173 1.26 -0.64 -0.13
CA SER A 173 0.31 -0.45 0.98
C SER A 173 0.97 -0.26 2.34
N ALA A 174 2.30 -0.34 2.41
CA ALA A 174 3.06 -0.19 3.64
C ALA A 174 3.40 1.27 3.93
N ASP A 175 3.35 1.64 5.21
CA ASP A 175 3.85 2.90 5.74
C ASP A 175 5.32 2.80 6.15
N ALA A 176 5.73 1.59 6.54
CA ALA A 176 7.12 1.25 6.78
C ALA A 176 7.43 -0.20 6.42
N VAL A 177 8.69 -0.46 6.15
CA VAL A 177 9.24 -1.80 5.91
C VAL A 177 10.41 -2.03 6.85
N LEU A 178 10.40 -3.15 7.56
CA LEU A 178 11.53 -3.66 8.31
C LEU A 178 12.12 -4.85 7.55
N LEU A 179 13.25 -4.67 6.88
CA LEU A 179 13.99 -5.79 6.31
C LEU A 179 14.79 -6.48 7.44
N VAL A 180 14.48 -7.75 7.67
CA VAL A 180 15.09 -8.58 8.69
C VAL A 180 16.13 -9.46 8.04
N SER A 181 17.39 -9.35 8.48
CA SER A 181 18.51 -10.23 8.19
C SER A 181 19.07 -10.80 9.48
N ASP A 182 19.83 -11.90 9.44
CA ASP A 182 20.54 -12.37 10.62
C ASP A 182 22.05 -12.11 10.55
N ALA A 183 22.70 -12.12 11.70
CA ALA A 183 24.11 -11.80 11.81
C ALA A 183 25.06 -12.93 11.35
N SER A 184 24.55 -13.96 10.64
CA SER A 184 25.37 -15.05 10.11
C SER A 184 26.15 -14.66 8.86
N GLN A 185 25.66 -13.70 8.09
CA GLN A 185 26.24 -13.24 6.83
C GLN A 185 25.85 -11.80 6.52
N GLU A 186 26.61 -11.14 5.65
CA GLU A 186 26.29 -9.84 5.09
C GLU A 186 25.14 -9.90 4.07
N TYR A 187 24.57 -8.75 3.69
CA TYR A 187 23.46 -8.68 2.74
C TYR A 187 23.76 -9.39 1.44
N THR A 188 22.82 -10.20 1.04
CA THR A 188 22.79 -10.86 -0.27
C THR A 188 22.33 -9.87 -1.36
N ARG A 189 22.69 -10.16 -2.61
CA ARG A 189 22.24 -9.36 -3.75
C ARG A 189 20.71 -9.27 -3.86
N PRO A 190 19.91 -10.34 -3.63
CA PRO A 190 18.46 -10.25 -3.59
C PRO A 190 17.92 -9.31 -2.50
N GLU A 191 18.52 -9.26 -1.32
CA GLU A 191 18.11 -8.36 -0.23
C GLU A 191 18.36 -6.89 -0.59
N LEU A 192 19.51 -6.58 -1.18
CA LEU A 192 19.82 -5.22 -1.67
C LEU A 192 18.87 -4.80 -2.80
N GLU A 193 18.53 -5.68 -3.73
CA GLU A 193 17.58 -5.39 -4.80
C GLU A 193 16.16 -5.16 -4.23
N PHE A 194 15.74 -5.95 -3.25
CA PHE A 194 14.49 -5.73 -2.53
C PHE A 194 14.46 -4.35 -1.84
N LEU A 195 15.52 -3.98 -1.11
CA LEU A 195 15.64 -2.67 -0.47
C LEU A 195 15.54 -1.54 -1.49
N ARG A 196 16.22 -1.68 -2.62
CA ARG A 196 16.16 -0.70 -3.72
C ARG A 196 14.75 -0.53 -4.29
N GLN A 197 13.95 -1.59 -4.35
CA GLN A 197 12.55 -1.51 -4.75
C GLN A 197 11.67 -0.94 -3.64
N ALA A 198 11.90 -1.36 -2.40
CA ALA A 198 11.13 -0.89 -1.25
C ALA A 198 11.27 0.63 -1.05
N THR A 199 12.48 1.19 -1.15
CA THR A 199 12.72 2.63 -1.00
C THR A 199 12.05 3.49 -2.08
N LYS A 200 11.73 2.93 -3.24
CA LYS A 200 11.00 3.64 -4.29
C LYS A 200 9.51 3.86 -3.98
N VAL A 201 8.91 2.98 -3.19
CA VAL A 201 7.44 2.95 -2.97
C VAL A 201 7.03 3.13 -1.52
N CYS A 202 7.90 2.78 -0.58
CA CYS A 202 7.64 2.94 0.86
C CYS A 202 8.44 4.13 1.41
N PRO A 203 7.81 5.03 2.18
CA PRO A 203 8.47 6.23 2.69
C PRO A 203 9.48 5.93 3.81
N ASN A 204 9.26 4.86 4.57
CA ASN A 204 10.10 4.50 5.70
C ASN A 204 10.61 3.07 5.51
N VAL A 205 11.91 2.91 5.32
CA VAL A 205 12.57 1.60 5.21
C VAL A 205 13.68 1.54 6.26
N ALA A 206 13.66 0.50 7.09
CA ALA A 206 14.75 0.21 8.02
C ALA A 206 15.18 -1.25 7.91
N CYS A 207 16.39 -1.50 8.31
CA CYS A 207 17.00 -2.81 8.34
C CYS A 207 17.14 -3.28 9.79
N VAL A 208 16.86 -4.55 10.05
CA VAL A 208 16.96 -5.15 11.39
C VAL A 208 17.86 -6.37 11.34
N LEU A 209 19.04 -6.25 11.93
CA LEU A 209 20.01 -7.34 12.08
C LEU A 209 19.66 -8.13 13.33
N THR A 210 19.25 -9.37 13.18
CA THR A 210 18.82 -10.25 14.28
C THR A 210 19.89 -11.22 14.72
N LYS A 211 19.62 -12.00 15.79
CA LYS A 211 20.48 -13.07 16.34
C LYS A 211 21.86 -12.57 16.77
N THR A 212 21.96 -11.35 17.25
CA THR A 212 23.21 -10.76 17.73
C THR A 212 23.78 -11.49 18.96
N ASP A 213 22.96 -12.26 19.65
CA ASP A 213 23.34 -13.14 20.76
C ASP A 213 24.06 -14.42 20.29
N LEU A 214 23.77 -14.91 19.08
CA LEU A 214 24.34 -16.15 18.54
C LEU A 214 25.65 -15.93 17.80
N TYR A 215 25.86 -14.77 17.21
CA TYR A 215 27.02 -14.48 16.36
C TYR A 215 27.92 -13.41 16.98
N PRO A 216 29.09 -13.78 17.55
CA PRO A 216 29.98 -12.82 18.20
C PRO A 216 30.46 -11.69 17.28
N GLU A 217 30.64 -11.98 15.99
CA GLU A 217 31.09 -11.04 14.97
C GLU A 217 29.99 -10.15 14.39
N TRP A 218 28.79 -10.11 14.99
CA TRP A 218 27.65 -9.35 14.47
C TRP A 218 27.94 -7.87 14.21
N ARG A 219 28.86 -7.25 14.98
CA ARG A 219 29.26 -5.85 14.77
C ARG A 219 29.96 -5.66 13.44
N ARG A 220 30.80 -6.61 13.05
CA ARG A 220 31.51 -6.61 11.77
C ARG A 220 30.49 -6.79 10.61
N ILE A 221 29.52 -7.69 10.76
CA ILE A 221 28.47 -7.86 9.77
C ILE A 221 27.66 -6.57 9.64
N ALA A 222 27.27 -5.92 10.75
CA ALA A 222 26.58 -4.65 10.73
C ALA A 222 27.38 -3.52 10.03
N GLU A 223 28.71 -3.51 10.15
CA GLU A 223 29.56 -2.55 9.42
C GLU A 223 29.59 -2.83 7.92
N LEU A 224 29.69 -4.10 7.51
CA LEU A 224 29.64 -4.51 6.11
C LEU A 224 28.28 -4.18 5.49
N ASP A 225 27.19 -4.46 6.20
CA ASP A 225 25.83 -4.14 5.75
C ASP A 225 25.63 -2.63 5.56
N ARG A 226 26.13 -1.79 6.48
CA ARG A 226 26.10 -0.34 6.29
C ARG A 226 26.92 0.10 5.08
N ALA A 227 28.05 -0.55 4.81
CA ALA A 227 28.87 -0.27 3.62
C ALA A 227 28.12 -0.64 2.33
N HIS A 228 27.40 -1.76 2.31
CA HIS A 228 26.57 -2.14 1.17
C HIS A 228 25.41 -1.15 0.94
N LEU A 229 24.70 -0.74 2.00
CA LEU A 229 23.65 0.27 1.90
C LEU A 229 24.20 1.59 1.32
N ALA A 230 25.35 2.05 1.81
CA ALA A 230 25.98 3.27 1.33
C ALA A 230 26.43 3.15 -0.15
N ALA A 231 27.00 2.00 -0.55
CA ALA A 231 27.44 1.74 -1.92
C ALA A 231 26.26 1.77 -2.92
N GLU A 232 25.08 1.33 -2.49
CA GLU A 232 23.86 1.31 -3.28
C GLU A 232 23.02 2.60 -3.15
N ASN A 233 23.48 3.62 -2.40
CA ASN A 233 22.74 4.84 -2.06
C ASN A 233 21.36 4.56 -1.45
N ILE A 234 21.26 3.56 -0.60
CA ILE A 234 20.06 3.22 0.14
C ILE A 234 20.10 3.91 1.50
N ASP A 235 19.21 4.88 1.70
CA ASP A 235 19.04 5.55 3.00
C ASP A 235 18.09 4.72 3.88
N ALA A 236 18.67 3.82 4.67
CA ALA A 236 17.94 2.97 5.60
C ALA A 236 18.74 2.80 6.89
N GLU A 237 18.09 3.00 8.03
CA GLU A 237 18.70 2.79 9.34
C GLU A 237 18.88 1.30 9.62
N LEU A 238 20.07 0.90 10.13
CA LEU A 238 20.37 -0.48 10.54
C LEU A 238 20.33 -0.61 12.06
N LEU A 239 19.33 -1.33 12.55
CA LEU A 239 19.11 -1.62 13.97
C LEU A 239 19.47 -3.07 14.28
N SER A 240 20.29 -3.28 15.32
CA SER A 240 20.74 -4.62 15.71
C SER A 240 19.96 -5.09 16.94
N VAL A 241 19.40 -6.33 16.88
CA VAL A 241 18.55 -6.85 17.95
C VAL A 241 18.82 -8.32 18.26
N SER A 242 18.55 -8.72 19.51
CA SER A 242 18.46 -10.09 19.95
C SER A 242 17.05 -10.39 20.51
N SER A 243 16.30 -11.21 19.80
CA SER A 243 14.99 -11.66 20.27
C SER A 243 15.12 -12.61 21.48
N ALA A 244 16.23 -13.34 21.62
CA ALA A 244 16.47 -14.22 22.77
C ALA A 244 16.69 -13.41 24.04
N LEU A 245 17.54 -12.39 24.02
CA LEU A 245 17.73 -11.46 25.16
C LEU A 245 16.43 -10.75 25.51
N ARG A 246 15.66 -10.33 24.48
CA ARG A 246 14.34 -9.72 24.69
C ARG A 246 13.37 -10.63 25.43
N VAL A 247 13.25 -11.90 25.02
CA VAL A 247 12.40 -12.88 25.71
C VAL A 247 12.87 -13.12 27.14
N GLN A 248 14.18 -13.18 27.36
CA GLN A 248 14.77 -13.34 28.69
C GLN A 248 14.47 -12.13 29.58
N SER A 249 14.63 -10.91 29.08
CA SER A 249 14.32 -9.67 29.83
C SER A 249 12.84 -9.54 30.21
N ILE A 250 11.93 -10.14 29.42
CA ILE A 250 10.50 -10.19 29.73
C ILE A 250 10.21 -11.22 30.83
N ARG A 251 10.89 -12.38 30.81
CA ARG A 251 10.69 -13.46 31.81
C ARG A 251 11.28 -13.11 33.16
N THR A 252 12.45 -12.55 33.17
CA THR A 252 13.14 -12.04 34.36
C THR A 252 13.33 -10.54 34.17
N PRO A 253 12.44 -9.67 34.71
CA PRO A 253 12.52 -8.24 34.46
C PRO A 253 13.89 -7.68 34.77
N ASP A 254 14.66 -7.43 33.71
CA ASP A 254 16.04 -6.97 33.74
C ASP A 254 16.22 -5.86 32.69
N ALA A 255 16.46 -4.64 33.16
CA ALA A 255 16.58 -3.45 32.31
C ALA A 255 17.86 -3.45 31.48
N ASP A 256 18.93 -4.05 31.98
CA ASP A 256 20.21 -4.11 31.28
C ASP A 256 20.13 -5.11 30.11
N LEU A 257 19.52 -6.28 30.34
CA LEU A 257 19.22 -7.23 29.26
C LEU A 257 18.24 -6.67 28.22
N ASP A 258 17.27 -5.88 28.68
CA ASP A 258 16.34 -5.21 27.76
C ASP A 258 17.08 -4.21 26.87
N ALA A 259 17.96 -3.39 27.45
CA ALA A 259 18.79 -2.44 26.69
C ALA A 259 19.74 -3.17 25.73
N GLU A 260 20.41 -4.24 26.18
CA GLU A 260 21.31 -5.05 25.37
C GLU A 260 20.57 -5.76 24.21
N SER A 261 19.29 -6.08 24.40
CA SER A 261 18.47 -6.71 23.35
C SER A 261 18.29 -5.86 22.09
N GLY A 262 18.55 -4.54 22.13
CA GLY A 262 18.34 -3.59 21.04
C GLY A 262 16.87 -3.24 20.77
N PHE A 263 15.91 -3.92 21.39
CA PHE A 263 14.48 -3.66 21.20
C PHE A 263 14.04 -2.26 21.62
N PRO A 264 14.55 -1.64 22.71
CA PRO A 264 14.22 -0.26 23.03
C PRO A 264 14.52 0.72 21.89
N ALA A 265 15.67 0.58 21.20
CA ALA A 265 16.03 1.39 20.05
C ALA A 265 15.06 1.18 18.87
N LEU A 266 14.73 -0.08 18.55
CA LEU A 266 13.76 -0.40 17.49
C LEU A 266 12.36 0.16 17.82
N ILE A 267 11.91 0.07 19.06
CA ILE A 267 10.61 0.62 19.49
C ILE A 267 10.63 2.16 19.39
N SER A 268 11.73 2.83 19.75
CA SER A 268 11.90 4.27 19.60
C SER A 268 11.82 4.67 18.12
N TYR A 269 12.55 3.96 17.25
CA TYR A 269 12.48 4.16 15.81
C TYR A 269 11.04 4.07 15.27
N LEU A 270 10.32 3.00 15.60
CA LEU A 270 8.93 2.82 15.16
C LEU A 270 8.01 3.95 15.65
N ARG A 271 8.19 4.42 16.89
CA ARG A 271 7.38 5.51 17.45
C ARG A 271 7.70 6.85 16.82
N GLU A 272 8.97 7.18 16.66
CA GLU A 272 9.42 8.51 16.24
C GLU A 272 9.36 8.67 14.73
N HIS A 273 9.87 7.70 13.97
CA HIS A 273 10.01 7.81 12.53
C HIS A 273 8.80 7.23 11.75
N VAL A 274 8.05 6.29 12.33
CA VAL A 274 6.92 5.68 11.63
C VAL A 274 5.59 6.26 12.14
N VAL A 275 5.25 6.03 13.40
CA VAL A 275 3.99 6.52 13.98
C VAL A 275 3.98 8.05 14.08
N GLY A 276 5.11 8.66 14.48
CA GLY A 276 5.23 10.12 14.62
C GLY A 276 5.09 10.85 13.28
N GLN A 277 5.62 10.32 12.19
CA GLN A 277 5.44 10.89 10.85
C GLN A 277 4.00 10.72 10.35
N ALA A 278 3.37 9.59 10.59
CA ALA A 278 1.96 9.38 10.26
C ALA A 278 1.07 10.36 11.03
N ASP A 279 1.26 10.50 12.36
CA ASP A 279 0.53 11.49 13.17
C ASP A 279 0.76 12.94 12.69
N LEU A 280 1.98 13.28 12.28
CA LEU A 280 2.26 14.61 11.70
C LEU A 280 1.51 14.84 10.38
N LEU A 281 1.47 13.85 9.50
CA LEU A 281 0.70 13.92 8.25
C LEU A 281 -0.80 14.04 8.53
N ALA A 282 -1.33 13.25 9.47
CA ALA A 282 -2.72 13.33 9.93
C ALA A 282 -3.06 14.71 10.50
N ARG A 283 -2.18 15.29 11.31
CA ARG A 283 -2.34 16.65 11.82
C ARG A 283 -2.33 17.69 10.71
N ARG A 284 -1.41 17.59 9.74
CA ARG A 284 -1.34 18.50 8.57
C ARG A 284 -2.61 18.42 7.75
N SER A 285 -3.07 17.22 7.39
CA SER A 285 -4.31 17.00 6.65
C SER A 285 -5.53 17.54 7.41
N THR A 286 -5.62 17.28 8.73
CA THR A 286 -6.69 17.83 9.57
C THR A 286 -6.70 19.36 9.58
N VAL A 287 -5.55 19.98 9.80
CA VAL A 287 -5.43 21.46 9.79
C VAL A 287 -5.84 22.00 8.43
N HIS A 288 -5.38 21.40 7.35
CA HIS A 288 -5.73 21.78 5.99
C HIS A 288 -7.25 21.72 5.77
N ASP A 289 -7.90 20.57 6.02
CA ASP A 289 -9.33 20.38 5.80
C ASP A 289 -10.19 21.35 6.63
N VAL A 290 -9.85 21.55 7.92
CA VAL A 290 -10.58 22.50 8.77
C VAL A 290 -10.38 23.93 8.30
N LEU A 291 -9.17 24.31 7.87
CA LEU A 291 -8.91 25.65 7.34
C LEU A 291 -9.67 25.90 6.04
N VAL A 292 -9.67 24.95 5.10
CA VAL A 292 -10.43 25.06 3.85
C VAL A 292 -11.92 25.28 4.12
N VAL A 293 -12.49 24.47 5.00
CA VAL A 293 -13.91 24.59 5.39
C VAL A 293 -14.22 25.93 6.04
N THR A 294 -13.41 26.34 7.00
CA THR A 294 -13.62 27.60 7.72
C THR A 294 -13.35 28.84 6.86
N ASP A 295 -12.38 28.78 5.94
CA ASP A 295 -12.09 29.86 4.99
C ASP A 295 -13.24 30.04 3.98
N GLN A 296 -13.84 28.95 3.49
CA GLN A 296 -15.01 29.03 2.62
C GLN A 296 -16.21 29.68 3.33
N LEU A 297 -16.47 29.33 4.59
CA LEU A 297 -17.54 29.98 5.38
C LEU A 297 -17.20 31.45 5.66
N ALA A 298 -15.97 31.75 6.07
CA ALA A 298 -15.54 33.11 6.35
C ALA A 298 -15.57 34.01 5.10
N ALA A 299 -15.26 33.46 3.91
CA ALA A 299 -15.37 34.21 2.66
C ALA A 299 -16.80 34.67 2.37
N GLY A 300 -17.80 33.80 2.58
CA GLY A 300 -19.20 34.16 2.48
C GLY A 300 -19.63 35.24 3.45
N LEU A 301 -19.25 35.09 4.72
CA LEU A 301 -19.55 36.07 5.76
C LEU A 301 -18.85 37.42 5.52
N ARG A 302 -17.59 37.43 5.07
CA ARG A 302 -16.87 38.68 4.72
C ARG A 302 -17.49 39.36 3.51
N ALA A 303 -17.95 38.62 2.51
CA ALA A 303 -18.65 39.18 1.37
C ALA A 303 -19.98 39.82 1.78
N GLU A 304 -20.74 39.18 2.67
CA GLU A 304 -21.97 39.72 3.25
C GLU A 304 -21.68 40.98 4.07
N GLN A 305 -20.62 40.96 4.91
CA GLN A 305 -20.18 42.10 5.73
C GLN A 305 -19.83 43.30 4.85
N ALA A 306 -19.01 43.11 3.83
CA ALA A 306 -18.61 44.15 2.91
C ALA A 306 -19.80 44.78 2.18
N ALA A 307 -20.74 43.97 1.73
CA ALA A 307 -21.96 44.43 1.07
C ALA A 307 -22.89 45.21 2.02
N GLN A 308 -22.88 44.93 3.32
CA GLN A 308 -23.71 45.61 4.30
C GLN A 308 -23.06 46.90 4.85
N GLN A 309 -21.74 47.00 4.91
CA GLN A 309 -21.02 48.16 5.41
C GLN A 309 -21.18 49.39 4.52
N ASP A 310 -21.12 49.23 3.21
CA ASP A 310 -21.28 50.32 2.25
C ASP A 310 -22.08 49.90 1.02
N PRO A 311 -23.30 50.40 0.86
CA PRO A 311 -24.16 50.09 -0.28
C PRO A 311 -23.58 50.50 -1.66
N ALA A 312 -22.68 51.51 -1.68
CA ALA A 312 -22.01 51.89 -2.92
C ALA A 312 -20.95 50.85 -3.33
N THR A 313 -20.28 50.28 -2.33
CA THR A 313 -19.28 49.20 -2.52
C THR A 313 -19.96 47.87 -2.76
N ALA A 314 -21.19 47.65 -2.32
CA ALA A 314 -21.92 46.40 -2.50
C ALA A 314 -22.06 46.01 -3.98
N GLN A 315 -22.30 46.93 -4.89
CA GLN A 315 -22.31 46.67 -6.33
C GLN A 315 -20.95 46.23 -6.85
N GLY A 316 -19.87 46.77 -6.33
CA GLY A 316 -18.52 46.33 -6.66
C GLY A 316 -18.24 44.89 -6.21
N VAL A 317 -18.67 44.54 -4.97
CA VAL A 317 -18.54 43.18 -4.43
C VAL A 317 -19.37 42.18 -5.23
N ILE A 318 -20.61 42.52 -5.57
CA ILE A 318 -21.46 41.67 -6.41
C ILE A 318 -20.83 41.45 -7.79
N LYS A 319 -20.27 42.52 -8.40
CA LYS A 319 -19.60 42.41 -9.69
C LYS A 319 -18.38 41.49 -9.60
N GLN A 320 -17.53 41.65 -8.58
CA GLN A 320 -16.35 40.79 -8.35
C GLN A 320 -16.76 39.34 -8.13
N LEU A 321 -17.78 39.07 -7.32
CA LEU A 321 -18.31 37.71 -7.08
C LEU A 321 -18.93 37.09 -8.33
N THR A 322 -19.65 37.89 -9.13
CA THR A 322 -20.19 37.44 -10.42
C THR A 322 -19.09 37.09 -11.40
N GLU A 323 -18.03 37.91 -11.48
CA GLU A 323 -16.86 37.62 -12.31
C GLU A 323 -16.12 36.37 -11.80
N ALA A 324 -16.02 36.17 -10.46
CA ALA A 324 -15.42 34.99 -9.86
C ALA A 324 -16.27 33.74 -10.15
N GLN A 325 -17.60 33.85 -10.08
CA GLN A 325 -18.52 32.78 -10.41
C GLN A 325 -18.44 32.40 -11.90
N GLN A 326 -18.39 33.40 -12.81
CA GLN A 326 -18.21 33.15 -14.23
C GLN A 326 -16.86 32.48 -14.53
N ARG A 327 -15.79 32.90 -13.83
CA ARG A 327 -14.48 32.23 -13.91
C ARG A 327 -14.52 30.80 -13.38
N SER A 328 -15.22 30.57 -12.27
CA SER A 328 -15.43 29.21 -11.72
C SER A 328 -16.29 28.34 -12.66
N ALA A 329 -17.30 28.90 -13.33
CA ALA A 329 -18.07 28.20 -14.35
C ALA A 329 -17.22 27.89 -15.58
N ALA A 330 -16.37 28.84 -16.02
CA ALA A 330 -15.40 28.62 -17.08
C ALA A 330 -14.31 27.58 -16.69
N LEU A 331 -13.92 27.52 -15.43
CA LEU A 331 -13.09 26.44 -14.89
C LEU A 331 -13.82 25.08 -14.95
N LYS A 332 -15.12 25.05 -14.70
CA LYS A 332 -15.94 23.85 -14.84
C LYS A 332 -16.05 23.40 -16.30
N GLU A 333 -16.07 24.32 -17.25
CA GLU A 333 -16.02 24.05 -18.70
C GLU A 333 -14.59 23.65 -19.15
N ARG A 334 -13.56 24.26 -18.55
CA ARG A 334 -12.16 23.87 -18.70
C ARG A 334 -11.79 22.61 -17.93
N SER A 335 -12.60 22.18 -16.95
CA SER A 335 -12.42 20.91 -16.23
C SER A 335 -12.47 19.70 -17.16
N ALA A 336 -13.01 19.84 -18.36
CA ALA A 336 -12.81 18.87 -19.43
C ALA A 336 -11.33 18.58 -19.71
N ARG A 337 -10.42 19.54 -19.53
CA ARG A 337 -8.98 19.34 -19.80
C ARG A 337 -8.31 18.39 -18.82
N TRP A 338 -8.53 18.57 -17.49
CA TRP A 338 -7.95 17.64 -16.54
C TRP A 338 -8.57 16.24 -16.64
N GLN A 339 -9.87 16.15 -16.98
CA GLN A 339 -10.54 14.88 -17.25
C GLN A 339 -9.94 14.20 -18.49
N HIS A 340 -9.64 14.97 -19.54
CA HIS A 340 -8.89 14.44 -20.69
C HIS A 340 -7.49 14.00 -20.29
N THR A 341 -6.74 14.84 -19.57
CA THR A 341 -5.39 14.48 -19.07
C THR A 341 -5.42 13.23 -18.21
N LEU A 342 -6.43 13.09 -17.33
CA LEU A 342 -6.60 11.89 -16.52
C LEU A 342 -6.95 10.68 -17.39
N SER A 343 -7.93 10.82 -18.30
CA SER A 343 -8.38 9.73 -19.16
C SER A 343 -7.29 9.24 -20.09
N ASP A 344 -6.61 10.17 -20.76
CA ASP A 344 -5.50 9.87 -21.69
C ASP A 344 -4.33 9.27 -20.91
N GLY A 345 -3.99 9.87 -19.75
CA GLY A 345 -2.93 9.35 -18.89
C GLY A 345 -3.19 7.94 -18.36
N ILE A 346 -4.45 7.61 -18.04
CA ILE A 346 -4.83 6.24 -17.64
C ILE A 346 -4.76 5.27 -18.83
N ALA A 347 -5.17 5.72 -20.02
CA ALA A 347 -5.08 4.89 -21.23
C ALA A 347 -3.62 4.59 -21.60
N ASP A 348 -2.77 5.61 -21.61
CA ASP A 348 -1.33 5.47 -21.85
C ASP A 348 -0.69 4.57 -20.80
N LEU A 349 -0.99 4.81 -19.53
CA LEU A 349 -0.45 4.02 -18.43
C LEU A 349 -0.89 2.55 -18.51
N THR A 350 -2.13 2.28 -18.92
CA THR A 350 -2.62 0.91 -19.13
C THR A 350 -1.83 0.21 -20.24
N ALA A 351 -1.59 0.90 -21.35
CA ALA A 351 -0.82 0.38 -22.47
C ALA A 351 0.64 0.10 -22.07
N ASP A 352 1.26 1.03 -21.35
CA ASP A 352 2.63 0.93 -20.89
C ASP A 352 2.82 -0.23 -19.91
N ILE A 353 1.88 -0.41 -18.95
CA ILE A 353 1.91 -1.52 -17.99
C ILE A 353 1.76 -2.88 -18.69
N ASP A 354 0.81 -2.97 -19.62
CA ASP A 354 0.62 -4.18 -20.42
C ASP A 354 1.85 -4.48 -21.29
N TYR A 355 2.51 -3.45 -21.81
CA TYR A 355 3.74 -3.61 -22.60
C TYR A 355 4.92 -4.12 -21.75
N ASP A 356 5.21 -3.48 -20.61
CA ASP A 356 6.29 -3.87 -19.70
C ASP A 356 6.10 -5.31 -19.19
N LEU A 357 4.86 -5.67 -18.80
CA LEU A 357 4.55 -7.05 -18.38
C LEU A 357 4.81 -8.04 -19.51
N ASN A 358 4.34 -7.74 -20.73
CA ASN A 358 4.56 -8.59 -21.89
C ASN A 358 6.04 -8.80 -22.22
N ASP A 359 6.84 -7.75 -22.13
CA ASP A 359 8.27 -7.80 -22.43
C ASP A 359 9.00 -8.71 -21.44
N ARG A 360 8.72 -8.54 -20.14
CA ARG A 360 9.28 -9.41 -19.08
C ARG A 360 8.88 -10.87 -19.25
N LEU A 361 7.60 -11.15 -19.53
CA LEU A 361 7.12 -12.52 -19.71
C LEU A 361 7.70 -13.18 -20.96
N ARG A 362 7.91 -12.42 -22.05
CA ARG A 362 8.59 -12.94 -23.26
C ARG A 362 10.02 -13.36 -22.98
N GLU A 363 10.73 -12.59 -22.18
CA GLU A 363 12.11 -12.91 -21.80
C GLU A 363 12.16 -14.22 -20.99
N ILE A 364 11.22 -14.43 -20.07
CA ILE A 364 11.09 -15.67 -19.30
C ILE A 364 10.80 -16.86 -20.23
N ILE A 365 9.88 -16.69 -21.21
CA ILE A 365 9.60 -17.73 -22.21
C ILE A 365 10.87 -18.11 -22.97
N ARG A 366 11.61 -17.11 -23.45
CA ARG A 366 12.83 -17.33 -24.22
C ARG A 366 13.86 -18.13 -23.42
N GLN A 367 14.11 -17.74 -22.16
CA GLN A 367 15.07 -18.41 -21.29
C GLN A 367 14.63 -19.84 -20.93
N ALA A 368 13.33 -20.02 -20.63
CA ALA A 368 12.78 -21.36 -20.35
C ALA A 368 12.90 -22.31 -21.56
N GLU A 369 12.63 -21.80 -22.77
CA GLU A 369 12.75 -22.59 -24.00
C GLU A 369 14.20 -22.97 -24.32
N GLU A 370 15.15 -22.04 -24.09
CA GLU A 370 16.57 -22.32 -24.24
C GLU A 370 17.04 -23.41 -23.26
N GLU A 371 16.55 -23.35 -22.01
CA GLU A 371 16.92 -24.36 -21.01
C GLU A 371 16.32 -25.73 -21.33
N VAL A 372 15.09 -25.79 -21.83
CA VAL A 372 14.47 -27.04 -22.34
C VAL A 372 15.28 -27.63 -23.49
N ASP A 373 15.80 -26.78 -24.40
CA ASP A 373 16.61 -27.27 -25.54
C ASP A 373 17.99 -27.78 -25.09
N ARG A 374 18.62 -27.12 -24.12
CA ARG A 374 19.93 -27.52 -23.59
C ARG A 374 19.86 -28.75 -22.68
N GLY A 375 18.81 -28.88 -21.89
CA GLY A 375 18.68 -29.89 -20.83
C GLY A 375 18.40 -31.34 -21.33
N GLY A 376 18.19 -31.54 -22.60
CA GLY A 376 17.90 -32.86 -23.20
C GLY A 376 16.51 -33.36 -22.86
N ASP A 377 16.34 -34.39 -22.02
CA ASP A 377 15.02 -34.89 -21.63
C ASP A 377 14.42 -34.03 -20.52
N PRO A 378 13.34 -33.26 -20.80
CA PRO A 378 12.72 -32.34 -19.86
C PRO A 378 12.26 -32.98 -18.55
N THR A 379 11.97 -34.27 -18.52
CA THR A 379 11.53 -34.97 -17.30
C THR A 379 12.59 -34.93 -16.19
N LYS A 380 13.85 -34.74 -16.53
CA LYS A 380 14.97 -34.69 -15.56
C LYS A 380 15.14 -33.30 -14.93
N ILE A 381 14.80 -32.24 -15.66
CA ILE A 381 15.02 -30.86 -15.25
C ILE A 381 13.70 -30.17 -14.88
N TRP A 382 12.54 -30.80 -15.10
CA TRP A 382 11.22 -30.18 -14.99
C TRP A 382 10.96 -29.54 -13.62
N GLY A 383 11.34 -30.22 -12.53
CA GLY A 383 11.15 -29.70 -11.18
C GLY A 383 11.94 -28.40 -10.93
N GLN A 384 13.19 -28.34 -11.41
CA GLN A 384 14.01 -27.13 -11.28
C GLN A 384 13.53 -26.03 -12.22
N LEU A 385 13.19 -26.38 -13.46
CA LEU A 385 12.70 -25.42 -14.45
C LEU A 385 11.36 -24.81 -14.04
N SER A 386 10.41 -25.61 -13.55
CA SER A 386 9.11 -25.10 -13.10
C SER A 386 9.25 -24.14 -11.92
N THR A 387 10.07 -24.47 -10.93
CA THR A 387 10.35 -23.60 -9.79
C THR A 387 11.00 -22.29 -10.24
N TRP A 388 11.97 -22.36 -11.15
CA TRP A 388 12.61 -21.15 -11.69
C TRP A 388 11.61 -20.28 -12.47
N VAL A 389 10.77 -20.87 -13.35
CA VAL A 389 9.74 -20.12 -14.08
C VAL A 389 8.77 -19.45 -13.11
N GLU A 390 8.31 -20.15 -12.08
CA GLU A 390 7.42 -19.57 -11.06
C GLU A 390 8.06 -18.37 -10.35
N GLN A 391 9.35 -18.46 -10.00
CA GLN A 391 10.10 -17.40 -9.36
C GLN A 391 10.26 -16.16 -10.25
N GLU A 392 10.69 -16.36 -11.50
CA GLU A 392 10.87 -15.26 -12.46
C GLU A 392 9.55 -14.57 -12.80
N VAL A 393 8.47 -15.32 -12.97
CA VAL A 393 7.13 -14.78 -13.21
C VAL A 393 6.65 -13.95 -12.01
N ALA A 394 6.84 -14.47 -10.82
CA ALA A 394 6.49 -13.75 -9.59
C ALA A 394 7.26 -12.44 -9.45
N SER A 395 8.55 -12.44 -9.73
CA SER A 395 9.41 -11.24 -9.75
C SER A 395 8.95 -10.24 -10.82
N ALA A 396 8.67 -10.70 -12.05
CA ALA A 396 8.23 -9.86 -13.14
C ALA A 396 6.88 -9.16 -12.85
N VAL A 397 5.89 -9.90 -12.34
CA VAL A 397 4.56 -9.34 -11.98
C VAL A 397 4.68 -8.32 -10.86
N SER A 398 5.51 -8.60 -9.84
CA SER A 398 5.69 -7.69 -8.72
C SER A 398 6.42 -6.41 -9.11
N ALA A 399 7.48 -6.51 -9.90
CA ALA A 399 8.19 -5.35 -10.42
C ALA A 399 7.28 -4.48 -11.30
N ASN A 400 6.45 -5.09 -12.16
CA ASN A 400 5.45 -4.40 -12.96
C ASN A 400 4.42 -3.65 -12.09
N LEU A 401 3.92 -4.27 -11.01
CA LEU A 401 2.97 -3.64 -10.09
C LEU A 401 3.59 -2.44 -9.34
N VAL A 402 4.84 -2.57 -8.85
CA VAL A 402 5.56 -1.47 -8.20
C VAL A 402 5.72 -0.30 -9.18
N TRP A 403 6.14 -0.57 -10.40
CA TRP A 403 6.28 0.44 -11.44
C TRP A 403 4.94 1.09 -11.81
N ALA A 404 3.85 0.31 -11.95
CA ALA A 404 2.50 0.80 -12.18
C ALA A 404 2.05 1.79 -11.08
N THR A 405 2.33 1.47 -9.82
CA THR A 405 1.99 2.32 -8.67
C THR A 405 2.75 3.65 -8.71
N GLN A 406 4.05 3.63 -9.03
CA GLN A 406 4.85 4.86 -9.16
C GLN A 406 4.29 5.77 -10.27
N ARG A 407 3.95 5.18 -11.41
CA ARG A 407 3.38 5.91 -12.56
C ARG A 407 1.99 6.47 -12.25
N ALA A 408 1.16 5.73 -11.53
CA ALA A 408 -0.16 6.22 -11.08
C ALA A 408 -0.03 7.42 -10.13
N ARG A 409 0.95 7.40 -9.20
CA ARG A 409 1.26 8.55 -8.33
C ARG A 409 1.71 9.76 -9.16
N TRP A 410 2.61 9.56 -10.12
CA TRP A 410 3.06 10.64 -11.01
C TRP A 410 1.89 11.24 -11.80
N LEU A 411 0.97 10.42 -12.31
CA LEU A 411 -0.22 10.90 -13.02
C LEU A 411 -1.13 11.72 -12.10
N ALA A 412 -1.34 11.27 -10.85
CA ALA A 412 -2.12 12.02 -9.85
C ALA A 412 -1.51 13.40 -9.58
N THR A 413 -0.18 13.48 -9.43
CA THR A 413 0.54 14.76 -9.28
C THR A 413 0.32 15.67 -10.49
N ARG A 414 0.48 15.14 -11.69
CA ARG A 414 0.30 15.89 -12.93
C ARG A 414 -1.13 16.41 -13.11
N VAL A 415 -2.13 15.65 -12.67
CA VAL A 415 -3.52 16.11 -12.67
C VAL A 415 -3.73 17.22 -11.64
N ALA A 416 -3.14 17.08 -10.44
CA ALA A 416 -3.20 18.10 -9.39
C ALA A 416 -2.56 19.44 -9.82
N ASP A 417 -1.47 19.39 -10.60
CA ASP A 417 -0.80 20.60 -11.12
C ASP A 417 -1.73 21.48 -11.98
N HIS A 418 -2.70 20.87 -12.69
CA HIS A 418 -3.71 21.63 -13.43
C HIS A 418 -4.59 22.53 -12.55
N PHE A 419 -4.68 22.23 -11.26
CA PHE A 419 -5.43 23.03 -10.30
C PHE A 419 -4.56 24.08 -9.60
N SER A 420 -3.22 23.91 -9.59
CA SER A 420 -2.29 24.82 -8.90
C SER A 420 -1.81 26.00 -9.76
N GLU A 421 -1.70 25.84 -11.07
CA GLU A 421 -1.14 26.87 -11.96
C GLU A 421 -2.02 28.12 -12.17
N GLU A 422 -3.34 28.02 -12.00
CA GLU A 422 -4.28 29.16 -12.22
C GLU A 422 -4.64 29.94 -10.95
N GLU A 423 -4.16 29.56 -9.77
CA GLU A 423 -4.62 30.10 -8.48
C GLU A 423 -3.97 31.40 -8.03
N ASN A 424 -3.03 31.93 -8.72
CA ASN A 424 -2.14 32.95 -8.13
C ASN A 424 -2.71 34.37 -8.08
N ARG A 425 -3.99 34.63 -8.40
CA ARG A 425 -4.44 36.03 -8.46
C ARG A 425 -5.73 36.46 -7.76
N LEU A 426 -6.77 35.66 -7.49
CA LEU A 426 -8.04 36.22 -6.97
C LEU A 426 -9.00 35.23 -6.25
N LEU A 427 -8.66 33.96 -6.09
CA LEU A 427 -9.47 32.99 -5.33
C LEU A 427 -8.86 32.77 -3.94
N PRO A 428 -9.66 32.45 -2.89
CA PRO A 428 -9.09 31.94 -1.65
C PRO A 428 -8.20 30.76 -2.02
N LYS A 429 -6.92 30.79 -1.61
CA LYS A 429 -5.89 29.81 -1.99
C LYS A 429 -6.44 28.40 -1.84
N LEU A 430 -6.87 27.80 -2.94
CA LEU A 430 -7.03 26.35 -3.04
C LEU A 430 -5.62 25.78 -2.89
N ARG A 431 -5.25 25.49 -1.66
CA ARG A 431 -4.07 24.65 -1.41
C ARG A 431 -4.47 23.23 -1.78
N THR A 432 -4.40 22.90 -3.05
CA THR A 432 -4.33 21.52 -3.50
C THR A 432 -2.97 21.01 -3.04
N ASP A 433 -2.94 20.47 -1.83
CA ASP A 433 -1.76 19.77 -1.39
C ASP A 433 -1.70 18.47 -2.20
N VAL A 434 -0.69 18.33 -3.06
CA VAL A 434 -0.42 17.11 -3.83
C VAL A 434 -0.34 15.90 -2.88
N ALA A 435 0.11 16.14 -1.64
CA ALA A 435 0.08 15.14 -0.57
C ALA A 435 -1.34 14.67 -0.23
N ASP A 436 -2.36 15.49 -0.37
CA ASP A 436 -3.76 15.14 -0.06
C ASP A 436 -4.40 14.31 -1.18
N ALA A 437 -4.13 14.64 -2.45
CA ALA A 437 -4.52 13.80 -3.59
C ALA A 437 -3.79 12.44 -3.57
N LEU A 438 -2.51 12.42 -3.22
CA LEU A 438 -1.73 11.19 -3.02
C LEU A 438 -2.15 10.45 -1.76
N GLY A 439 -2.54 11.14 -0.69
CA GLY A 439 -3.10 10.58 0.53
C GLY A 439 -4.44 9.90 0.28
N SER A 440 -5.30 10.47 -0.56
CA SER A 440 -6.57 9.85 -0.93
C SER A 440 -6.37 8.57 -1.76
N VAL A 441 -5.45 8.57 -2.73
CA VAL A 441 -5.05 7.36 -3.48
C VAL A 441 -4.46 6.29 -2.55
N ARG A 442 -3.65 6.71 -1.57
CA ARG A 442 -3.05 5.82 -0.58
C ARG A 442 -4.08 5.30 0.44
N ALA A 443 -4.96 6.17 0.96
CA ALA A 443 -6.04 5.79 1.87
C ALA A 443 -7.05 4.84 1.23
N MET A 444 -7.27 4.93 -0.08
CA MET A 444 -8.10 4.01 -0.83
C MET A 444 -7.47 2.63 -0.99
N GLN A 445 -6.16 2.55 -1.22
CA GLN A 445 -5.44 1.27 -1.20
C GLN A 445 -5.53 0.62 0.19
N LEU A 446 -5.56 1.40 1.27
CA LEU A 446 -5.66 0.94 2.66
C LEU A 446 -7.09 0.54 3.07
N ARG A 447 -8.14 1.26 2.60
CA ARG A 447 -9.55 1.00 2.99
C ARG A 447 -10.07 -0.37 2.61
N GLN A 448 -9.45 -1.04 1.67
CA GLN A 448 -10.07 -2.25 1.11
C GLN A 448 -9.47 -3.56 1.62
N GLY A 449 -8.57 -3.66 2.57
CA GLY A 449 -7.97 -4.96 2.93
C GLY A 449 -7.44 -5.76 1.72
N GLU A 450 -7.55 -5.15 0.53
CA GLU A 450 -7.36 -5.73 -0.79
C GLU A 450 -5.89 -5.85 -1.20
N SER A 451 -4.99 -5.10 -0.55
CA SER A 451 -3.56 -5.19 -0.84
C SER A 451 -2.99 -6.59 -0.57
N PHE A 452 -3.58 -7.32 0.38
CA PHE A 452 -3.28 -8.74 0.57
C PHE A 452 -3.81 -9.63 -0.58
N GLY A 453 -4.84 -9.17 -1.30
CA GLY A 453 -5.50 -9.95 -2.33
C GLY A 453 -4.87 -9.87 -3.71
N ILE A 454 -4.23 -8.76 -4.08
CA ILE A 454 -3.81 -8.53 -5.47
C ILE A 454 -2.59 -9.39 -5.83
N GLY A 455 -1.51 -9.32 -5.04
CA GLY A 455 -0.33 -10.16 -5.29
C GLY A 455 -0.58 -11.65 -5.01
N GLN A 456 -1.34 -11.95 -3.96
CA GLN A 456 -1.68 -13.33 -3.62
C GLN A 456 -2.69 -13.96 -4.57
N LYS A 457 -3.63 -13.21 -5.17
CA LYS A 457 -4.57 -13.76 -6.16
C LYS A 457 -3.95 -13.99 -7.52
N ALA A 458 -3.08 -13.10 -7.98
CA ALA A 458 -2.29 -13.37 -9.18
C ALA A 458 -1.46 -14.65 -9.01
N LEU A 459 -0.97 -14.91 -7.82
CA LEU A 459 -0.10 -16.04 -7.51
C LEU A 459 -0.84 -17.26 -6.92
N SER A 460 -1.90 -17.09 -6.11
CA SER A 460 -2.66 -18.20 -5.52
C SER A 460 -3.77 -18.70 -6.43
N GLY A 461 -4.33 -17.88 -7.30
CA GLY A 461 -5.18 -18.34 -8.41
C GLY A 461 -4.43 -19.30 -9.35
N LEU A 462 -3.12 -19.12 -9.45
CA LEU A 462 -2.21 -19.97 -10.21
C LEU A 462 -1.83 -21.26 -9.47
N ARG A 463 -1.79 -21.28 -8.12
CA ARG A 463 -1.58 -22.48 -7.30
C ARG A 463 -2.84 -23.32 -7.09
N GLY A 464 -4.01 -22.70 -7.16
CA GLY A 464 -5.28 -23.30 -6.78
C GLY A 464 -5.91 -24.19 -7.85
N GLY A 465 -5.31 -25.29 -8.19
CA GLY A 465 -6.03 -26.42 -8.77
C GLY A 465 -5.86 -26.66 -10.28
N TYR A 466 -5.51 -25.68 -11.10
CA TYR A 466 -5.38 -25.91 -12.55
C TYR A 466 -3.93 -26.15 -13.00
N VAL A 467 -2.97 -25.43 -12.44
CA VAL A 467 -1.56 -25.50 -12.87
C VAL A 467 -0.86 -26.73 -12.29
N GLY A 468 -1.09 -27.06 -11.03
CA GLY A 468 -0.56 -28.28 -10.43
C GLY A 468 -1.06 -29.54 -11.12
N VAL A 469 -2.36 -29.59 -11.44
CA VAL A 469 -2.98 -30.76 -12.11
C VAL A 469 -2.61 -30.82 -13.59
N LEU A 470 -2.53 -29.70 -14.31
CA LEU A 470 -2.12 -29.68 -15.71
C LEU A 470 -0.62 -29.90 -15.89
N MET A 471 0.23 -29.31 -15.03
CA MET A 471 1.68 -29.52 -15.11
C MET A 471 2.10 -30.92 -14.60
N PHE A 472 1.55 -31.37 -13.48
CA PHE A 472 1.85 -32.71 -12.95
C PHE A 472 1.00 -33.81 -13.57
N GLY A 473 -0.25 -33.54 -13.95
CA GLY A 473 -1.13 -34.54 -14.56
C GLY A 473 -0.72 -34.95 -15.97
N MET A 474 -0.25 -34.00 -16.81
CA MET A 474 0.25 -34.32 -18.16
C MET A 474 1.62 -35.02 -18.15
N LEU A 475 2.53 -34.62 -17.25
CA LEU A 475 3.83 -35.30 -17.13
C LEU A 475 3.71 -36.62 -16.37
N GLY A 476 2.80 -36.74 -15.41
CA GLY A 476 2.52 -38.01 -14.71
C GLY A 476 1.97 -39.08 -15.61
N THR A 477 1.13 -38.73 -16.60
CA THR A 477 0.64 -39.68 -17.61
C THR A 477 1.72 -40.10 -18.63
N LEU A 478 2.76 -39.25 -18.83
CA LEU A 478 3.92 -39.57 -19.66
C LEU A 478 4.91 -40.54 -18.99
N VAL A 479 4.98 -40.56 -17.66
CA VAL A 479 5.83 -41.50 -16.91
C VAL A 479 5.16 -42.88 -16.75
N GLY A 480 3.83 -42.96 -16.86
CA GLY A 480 3.04 -44.17 -16.63
C GLY A 480 2.78 -45.05 -17.85
N MET A 481 3.08 -44.61 -19.07
CA MET A 481 2.92 -45.45 -20.27
C MET A 481 4.24 -46.13 -20.66
N THR A 482 4.63 -47.14 -19.93
CA THR A 482 5.50 -48.19 -20.44
C THR A 482 4.69 -49.05 -21.44
N LEU A 483 4.62 -48.58 -22.68
CA LEU A 483 4.25 -49.45 -23.81
C LEU A 483 5.46 -50.34 -24.15
N ILE A 484 5.72 -51.28 -23.28
CA ILE A 484 6.52 -52.44 -23.63
C ILE A 484 5.52 -53.48 -24.12
N ASN A 485 5.28 -53.49 -25.42
CA ASN A 485 4.59 -54.57 -26.07
C ASN A 485 5.59 -55.74 -26.21
N PRO A 486 5.35 -56.92 -25.61
CA PRO A 486 6.31 -58.04 -25.65
C PRO A 486 6.60 -58.55 -27.04
N PHE A 487 5.80 -58.19 -28.05
CA PHE A 487 6.03 -58.59 -29.45
C PHE A 487 7.09 -57.78 -30.20
N SER A 488 7.49 -56.61 -29.70
CA SER A 488 8.52 -55.77 -30.34
C SER A 488 9.96 -56.11 -29.91
N VAL A 489 10.13 -56.93 -28.87
CA VAL A 489 11.44 -57.31 -28.36
C VAL A 489 12.08 -58.39 -29.26
N GLY A 490 11.30 -59.19 -29.95
CA GLY A 490 11.79 -60.27 -30.82
C GLY A 490 12.31 -59.82 -32.21
N ALA A 491 11.81 -58.69 -32.73
CA ALA A 491 12.20 -58.18 -34.06
C ALA A 491 13.36 -57.15 -33.99
N GLY A 492 13.67 -56.59 -32.80
CA GLY A 492 14.66 -55.52 -32.63
C GLY A 492 16.12 -55.96 -32.48
N LEU A 493 16.36 -57.27 -32.32
CA LEU A 493 17.74 -57.75 -32.11
C LEU A 493 18.54 -57.93 -33.42
N LEU A 494 17.89 -57.82 -34.61
CA LEU A 494 18.55 -57.99 -35.89
C LEU A 494 18.68 -56.74 -36.77
N LEU A 495 18.10 -55.62 -36.41
CA LEU A 495 18.18 -54.36 -37.17
C LEU A 495 18.63 -53.17 -36.32
N GLY A 496 19.79 -53.30 -35.78
CA GLY A 496 20.70 -52.19 -35.51
C GLY A 496 20.27 -51.04 -34.58
N GLY A 497 21.14 -50.71 -33.67
CA GLY A 497 21.09 -49.60 -32.72
C GLY A 497 20.73 -48.20 -33.26
N LYS A 498 20.53 -47.97 -34.54
CA LYS A 498 20.07 -46.71 -35.14
C LYS A 498 18.57 -46.42 -34.88
N THR A 499 17.72 -47.44 -34.94
CA THR A 499 16.27 -47.27 -34.74
C THR A 499 15.92 -46.92 -33.29
N ILE A 500 16.63 -47.46 -32.30
CA ILE A 500 16.39 -47.19 -30.88
C ILE A 500 16.85 -45.75 -30.51
N THR A 501 17.91 -45.27 -31.11
CA THR A 501 18.40 -43.89 -30.89
C THR A 501 17.49 -42.84 -31.54
N ASP A 502 16.94 -43.16 -32.71
CA ASP A 502 16.00 -42.26 -33.41
C ASP A 502 14.63 -42.23 -32.72
N GLU A 503 14.16 -43.34 -32.18
CA GLU A 503 12.93 -43.40 -31.37
C GLU A 503 13.09 -42.58 -30.08
N ARG A 504 14.20 -42.76 -29.37
CA ARG A 504 14.51 -41.95 -28.18
C ARG A 504 14.59 -40.44 -28.48
N ARG A 505 15.22 -40.05 -29.58
CA ARG A 505 15.28 -38.64 -30.00
C ARG A 505 13.88 -38.09 -30.32
N ARG A 506 13.01 -38.85 -30.98
CA ARG A 506 11.61 -38.44 -31.23
C ARG A 506 10.82 -38.25 -29.95
N VAL A 507 10.95 -39.16 -28.99
CA VAL A 507 10.29 -39.04 -27.68
C VAL A 507 10.78 -37.81 -26.91
N VAL A 508 12.09 -37.58 -26.88
CA VAL A 508 12.65 -36.39 -26.21
C VAL A 508 12.19 -35.11 -26.90
N SER A 509 12.22 -35.03 -28.23
CA SER A 509 11.76 -33.84 -28.96
C SER A 509 10.28 -33.54 -28.72
N ARG A 510 9.44 -34.58 -28.68
CA ARG A 510 8.01 -34.43 -28.33
C ARG A 510 7.83 -33.87 -26.91
N ARG A 511 8.56 -34.42 -25.92
CA ARG A 511 8.55 -33.95 -24.54
C ARG A 511 9.02 -32.48 -24.41
N GLN A 512 10.04 -32.08 -25.20
CA GLN A 512 10.50 -30.71 -25.26
C GLN A 512 9.41 -29.76 -25.77
N GLN A 513 8.69 -30.14 -26.82
CA GLN A 513 7.58 -29.35 -27.34
C GLN A 513 6.42 -29.24 -26.33
N GLU A 514 6.09 -30.38 -25.67
CA GLU A 514 5.06 -30.37 -24.62
C GLU A 514 5.44 -29.51 -23.43
N ALA A 515 6.71 -29.53 -22.98
CA ALA A 515 7.24 -28.69 -21.92
C ALA A 515 7.17 -27.21 -22.30
N LYS A 516 7.62 -26.81 -23.49
CA LYS A 516 7.51 -25.44 -24.01
C LYS A 516 6.06 -24.96 -24.07
N ALA A 517 5.15 -25.82 -24.57
CA ALA A 517 3.74 -25.48 -24.62
C ALA A 517 3.10 -25.34 -23.23
N ALA A 518 3.58 -26.09 -22.23
CA ALA A 518 3.13 -25.94 -20.84
C ALA A 518 3.60 -24.61 -20.24
N VAL A 519 4.86 -24.24 -20.44
CA VAL A 519 5.41 -22.94 -19.99
C VAL A 519 4.64 -21.78 -20.64
N ARG A 520 4.44 -21.80 -21.96
CA ARG A 520 3.69 -20.73 -22.66
C ARG A 520 2.27 -20.58 -22.12
N ARG A 521 1.53 -21.67 -21.96
CA ARG A 521 0.16 -21.63 -21.40
C ARG A 521 0.15 -21.04 -20.00
N TYR A 522 1.07 -21.44 -19.14
CA TYR A 522 1.19 -20.90 -17.81
C TYR A 522 1.42 -19.37 -17.83
N LEU A 523 2.34 -18.89 -18.68
CA LEU A 523 2.61 -17.46 -18.77
C LEU A 523 1.47 -16.66 -19.41
N ASP A 524 0.72 -17.26 -20.35
CA ASP A 524 -0.48 -16.66 -20.92
C ASP A 524 -1.59 -16.48 -19.87
N ASP A 525 -1.80 -17.48 -19.00
CA ASP A 525 -2.75 -17.40 -17.89
C ASP A 525 -2.34 -16.32 -16.87
N VAL A 526 -1.05 -16.26 -16.51
CA VAL A 526 -0.51 -15.19 -15.64
C VAL A 526 -0.72 -13.82 -16.25
N LYS A 527 -0.37 -13.65 -17.52
CA LYS A 527 -0.56 -12.41 -18.26
C LYS A 527 -2.01 -11.96 -18.22
N PHE A 528 -2.94 -12.86 -18.53
CA PHE A 528 -4.38 -12.56 -18.53
C PHE A 528 -4.84 -12.04 -17.16
N GLN A 529 -4.46 -12.74 -16.09
CA GLN A 529 -4.85 -12.38 -14.72
C GLN A 529 -4.20 -11.06 -14.27
N ALA A 530 -2.90 -10.91 -14.44
CA ALA A 530 -2.16 -9.72 -14.03
C ALA A 530 -2.62 -8.46 -14.80
N SER A 531 -2.83 -8.56 -16.11
CA SER A 531 -3.36 -7.46 -16.93
C SER A 531 -4.78 -7.06 -16.53
N LYS A 532 -5.64 -8.02 -16.13
CA LYS A 532 -6.97 -7.72 -15.62
C LYS A 532 -6.90 -6.93 -14.31
N GLU A 533 -6.09 -7.40 -13.36
CA GLU A 533 -5.97 -6.76 -12.05
C GLU A 533 -5.36 -5.36 -12.13
N SER A 534 -4.34 -5.18 -12.97
CA SER A 534 -3.76 -3.86 -13.23
C SER A 534 -4.78 -2.87 -13.80
N ARG A 535 -5.59 -3.30 -14.78
CA ARG A 535 -6.68 -2.49 -15.34
C ARG A 535 -7.74 -2.13 -14.31
N ASP A 536 -8.13 -3.09 -13.47
CA ASP A 536 -9.11 -2.86 -12.42
C ASP A 536 -8.58 -1.88 -11.35
N MET A 537 -7.29 -1.95 -11.01
CA MET A 537 -6.61 -0.99 -10.15
C MET A 537 -6.63 0.41 -10.76
N LEU A 538 -6.22 0.56 -12.01
CA LEU A 538 -6.18 1.87 -12.68
C LEU A 538 -7.57 2.49 -12.85
N ARG A 539 -8.61 1.68 -13.13
CA ARG A 539 -10.00 2.16 -13.17
C ARG A 539 -10.48 2.67 -11.81
N ARG A 540 -10.04 2.08 -10.70
CA ARG A 540 -10.32 2.59 -9.37
C ARG A 540 -9.62 3.93 -9.16
N VAL A 541 -8.31 4.00 -9.40
CA VAL A 541 -7.54 5.24 -9.30
C VAL A 541 -8.19 6.36 -10.14
N GLN A 542 -8.61 6.05 -11.37
CA GLN A 542 -9.30 7.02 -12.24
C GLN A 542 -10.59 7.54 -11.62
N ARG A 543 -11.46 6.64 -11.10
CA ARG A 543 -12.72 7.05 -10.46
C ARG A 543 -12.47 7.94 -9.26
N ASP A 544 -11.55 7.54 -8.43
CA ASP A 544 -11.25 8.18 -7.16
C ASP A 544 -10.67 9.58 -7.36
N LEU A 545 -9.71 9.73 -8.29
CA LEU A 545 -9.19 11.03 -8.68
C LEU A 545 -10.29 11.91 -9.31
N ARG A 546 -11.10 11.35 -10.21
CA ARG A 546 -12.22 12.07 -10.82
C ARG A 546 -13.18 12.58 -9.76
N ASP A 547 -13.61 11.71 -8.84
CA ASP A 547 -14.59 12.04 -7.82
C ASP A 547 -14.05 13.08 -6.85
N HIS A 548 -12.76 12.97 -6.45
CA HIS A 548 -12.08 13.96 -5.61
C HIS A 548 -12.07 15.36 -6.26
N PHE A 549 -11.56 15.47 -7.48
CA PHE A 549 -11.46 16.78 -8.15
C PHE A 549 -12.83 17.35 -8.56
N THR A 550 -13.80 16.50 -8.89
CA THR A 550 -15.17 16.95 -9.17
C THR A 550 -15.81 17.53 -7.91
N THR A 551 -15.68 16.86 -6.77
CA THR A 551 -16.20 17.32 -5.48
C THR A 551 -15.59 18.68 -5.10
N GLN A 552 -14.26 18.84 -5.23
CA GLN A 552 -13.59 20.12 -4.97
C GLN A 552 -14.12 21.25 -5.85
N ALA A 553 -14.28 21.00 -7.16
CA ALA A 553 -14.81 22.01 -8.09
C ALA A 553 -16.26 22.39 -7.76
N GLU A 554 -17.07 21.43 -7.33
CA GLU A 554 -18.47 21.69 -6.91
C GLU A 554 -18.54 22.48 -5.61
N GLU A 555 -17.74 22.15 -4.59
CA GLU A 555 -17.64 22.87 -3.33
C GLU A 555 -17.27 24.33 -3.56
N MET A 556 -16.29 24.59 -4.43
CA MET A 556 -15.87 25.94 -4.79
C MET A 556 -17.02 26.71 -5.49
N SER A 557 -17.68 26.08 -6.46
CA SER A 557 -18.80 26.70 -7.18
C SER A 557 -19.95 27.07 -6.24
N ARG A 558 -20.28 26.19 -5.28
CA ARG A 558 -21.29 26.45 -4.24
C ARG A 558 -20.88 27.61 -3.35
N SER A 559 -19.64 27.62 -2.86
CA SER A 559 -19.13 28.69 -1.98
C SER A 559 -19.24 30.07 -2.62
N LEU A 560 -18.89 30.20 -3.92
CA LEU A 560 -19.03 31.44 -4.68
C LEU A 560 -20.50 31.83 -4.88
N SER A 561 -21.37 30.85 -5.19
CA SER A 561 -22.80 31.09 -5.35
C SER A 561 -23.47 31.55 -4.05
N ASP A 562 -23.11 30.94 -2.93
CA ASP A 562 -23.64 31.31 -1.62
C ASP A 562 -23.15 32.70 -1.17
N SER A 563 -21.87 33.03 -1.44
CA SER A 563 -21.30 34.35 -1.21
C SER A 563 -22.01 35.42 -2.04
N LEU A 564 -22.32 35.14 -3.31
CA LEU A 564 -23.07 36.05 -4.18
C LEU A 564 -24.48 36.28 -3.68
N ARG A 565 -25.21 35.22 -3.33
CA ARG A 565 -26.55 35.30 -2.77
C ARG A 565 -26.60 36.06 -1.44
N ALA A 566 -25.58 35.90 -0.59
CA ALA A 566 -25.46 36.64 0.65
C ALA A 566 -25.25 38.14 0.40
N ALA A 567 -24.36 38.50 -0.53
CA ALA A 567 -24.13 39.88 -0.93
C ALA A 567 -25.40 40.53 -1.56
N GLU A 568 -26.13 39.82 -2.46
CA GLU A 568 -27.35 40.30 -3.06
C GLU A 568 -28.49 40.53 -2.04
N ARG A 569 -28.62 39.62 -1.05
CA ARG A 569 -29.59 39.78 0.04
C ARG A 569 -29.28 40.99 0.89
N SER A 570 -27.99 41.27 1.18
CA SER A 570 -27.55 42.38 1.96
C SER A 570 -27.99 43.73 1.39
N VAL A 571 -28.03 43.88 0.07
CA VAL A 571 -28.45 45.12 -0.60
C VAL A 571 -29.92 45.43 -0.33
N LYS A 572 -30.74 44.42 -0.08
CA LYS A 572 -32.23 44.53 0.11
C LYS A 572 -32.61 44.73 1.59
N THR A 573 -31.68 44.70 2.53
CA THR A 573 -31.94 44.71 3.97
C THR A 573 -32.14 46.15 4.51
N SER A 574 -33.08 46.33 5.45
CA SER A 574 -33.35 47.64 6.11
C SER A 574 -32.19 48.07 7.01
N THR A 575 -32.08 49.39 7.32
CA THR A 575 -30.96 49.95 8.06
C THR A 575 -30.82 49.37 9.49
N GLY A 576 -31.96 49.15 10.18
CA GLY A 576 -31.94 48.58 11.54
C GLY A 576 -31.56 47.08 11.59
N ASP A 577 -31.97 46.34 10.59
CA ASP A 577 -31.59 44.91 10.46
C ASP A 577 -30.15 44.74 10.05
N ARG A 578 -29.57 45.72 9.35
CA ARG A 578 -28.14 45.72 8.97
C ARG A 578 -27.17 45.77 10.17
N GLU A 579 -27.42 46.70 11.12
CA GLU A 579 -26.53 46.80 12.31
C GLU A 579 -26.56 45.53 13.13
N ARG A 580 -27.75 44.92 13.28
CA ARG A 580 -27.89 43.65 14.00
C ARG A 580 -27.15 42.52 13.27
N ARG A 581 -27.33 42.41 11.95
CA ARG A 581 -26.69 41.38 11.15
C ARG A 581 -25.15 41.55 11.09
N LEU A 582 -24.64 42.79 11.02
CA LEU A 582 -23.20 43.06 11.09
C LEU A 582 -22.60 42.63 12.43
N ALA A 583 -23.30 42.82 13.55
CA ALA A 583 -22.86 42.32 14.85
C ALA A 583 -22.83 40.78 14.91
N GLU A 584 -23.84 40.13 14.35
CA GLU A 584 -23.90 38.67 14.22
C GLU A 584 -22.72 38.13 13.38
N ILE A 585 -22.51 38.68 12.17
CA ILE A 585 -21.43 38.31 11.27
C ILE A 585 -20.06 38.44 11.95
N LYS A 586 -19.85 39.55 12.68
CA LYS A 586 -18.60 39.76 13.43
C LYS A 586 -18.39 38.63 14.44
N THR A 587 -19.41 38.29 15.20
CA THR A 587 -19.35 37.20 16.19
C THR A 587 -19.08 35.83 15.52
N GLU A 588 -19.69 35.58 14.38
CA GLU A 588 -19.48 34.35 13.60
C GLU A 588 -18.03 34.25 13.06
N LEU A 589 -17.49 35.36 12.51
CA LEU A 589 -16.11 35.43 12.04
C LEU A 589 -15.11 35.21 13.19
N GLU A 590 -15.33 35.83 14.36
CA GLU A 590 -14.50 35.62 15.54
C GLU A 590 -14.51 34.17 16.04
N ARG A 591 -15.63 33.48 15.94
CA ARG A 591 -15.73 32.04 16.23
C ARG A 591 -14.92 31.21 15.26
N LEU A 592 -15.03 31.47 13.95
CA LEU A 592 -14.25 30.75 12.92
C LEU A 592 -12.75 31.02 13.09
N GLU A 593 -12.33 32.25 13.34
CA GLU A 593 -10.92 32.61 13.58
C GLU A 593 -10.38 31.94 14.85
N THR A 594 -11.21 31.80 15.87
CA THR A 594 -10.82 31.13 17.11
C THR A 594 -10.63 29.62 16.87
N LEU A 595 -11.51 29.02 16.06
CA LEU A 595 -11.37 27.63 15.64
C LEU A 595 -10.09 27.43 14.81
N GLN A 596 -9.84 28.28 13.81
CA GLN A 596 -8.63 28.23 12.99
C GLN A 596 -7.35 28.32 13.83
N ARG A 597 -7.34 29.23 14.79
CA ARG A 597 -6.21 29.41 15.71
C ARG A 597 -5.96 28.16 16.55
N LYS A 598 -7.02 27.56 17.10
CA LYS A 598 -6.91 26.30 17.86
C LYS A 598 -6.40 25.14 17.00
N VAL A 599 -6.92 25.01 15.78
CA VAL A 599 -6.53 23.91 14.90
C VAL A 599 -5.07 24.06 14.42
N ARG A 600 -4.61 25.28 14.15
CA ARG A 600 -3.19 25.53 13.83
C ARG A 600 -2.22 25.13 14.94
N THR A 601 -2.65 25.07 16.21
CA THR A 601 -1.79 24.59 17.31
C THR A 601 -1.51 23.09 17.26
N LEU A 602 -2.18 22.32 16.38
CA LEU A 602 -1.87 20.91 16.16
C LEU A 602 -0.52 20.73 15.45
N LEU A 603 -0.07 21.72 14.71
CA LEU A 603 1.23 21.65 14.04
C LEU A 603 2.35 22.12 14.99
N PRO A 604 3.51 21.47 14.92
CA PRO A 604 4.70 21.98 15.61
C PRO A 604 4.97 23.42 15.13
N ARG A 605 5.44 24.28 16.03
CA ARG A 605 5.93 25.61 15.64
C ARG A 605 7.16 25.40 14.75
N GLU A 606 7.10 25.85 13.51
CA GLU A 606 8.26 25.86 12.62
C GLU A 606 9.40 26.65 13.28
N ASN A 607 10.52 26.02 13.46
CA ASN A 607 11.72 26.64 13.99
C ASN A 607 12.35 27.45 12.83
N PRO A 608 12.47 28.78 12.88
CA PRO A 608 12.92 29.61 11.75
C PRO A 608 14.38 29.34 11.33
N ALA A 609 15.07 28.38 11.94
CA ALA A 609 16.47 28.05 11.66
C ALA A 609 16.66 27.03 10.52
N GLN A 610 15.60 26.43 9.91
CA GLN A 610 15.74 25.42 8.86
C GLN A 610 15.50 25.94 7.42
N GLU A 611 15.05 27.17 7.24
CA GLU A 611 14.87 27.74 5.89
C GLU A 611 16.17 28.14 5.18
N SER A 612 17.32 28.20 5.89
CA SER A 612 18.58 28.61 5.28
C SER A 612 19.41 27.49 4.63
N SER A 613 19.01 26.22 4.79
CA SER A 613 19.79 25.08 4.25
C SER A 613 19.24 24.45 2.98
N THR A 614 18.07 24.89 2.47
CA THR A 614 17.43 24.32 1.29
C THR A 614 17.56 25.18 0.03
N GLN A 615 18.21 26.36 0.13
CA GLN A 615 18.49 27.22 -1.05
C GLN A 615 19.88 27.01 -1.68
N ASP A 616 20.72 26.13 -1.10
CA ASP A 616 22.09 25.86 -1.59
C ASP A 616 22.35 24.38 -1.96
N ARG A 617 21.33 23.65 -2.42
CA ARG A 617 21.58 22.34 -3.03
C ARG A 617 20.80 22.15 -4.32
#